data_c8cc447418613960d4497c24858a64ce
#
_entry.id   c8cc447418613960d4497c24858a64ce
#
_cell.length_a   1.000
_cell.length_b   1.000
_cell.length_c   1.000
_cell.angle_alpha   90.00
_cell.angle_beta   90.00
_cell.angle_gamma   90.00
#
_symmetry.space_group_name_H-M   'P 1'
#
loop_
_entity.id
_entity.type
_entity.pdbx_description
1 polymer ?
#
loop_
_entity_poly.entity_id
_entity_poly.type
_entity_poly.pdbx_seq_one_letter_code
_entity_poly.pdbx_strand_id
1 'polypeptide(L)'
;MDRRSIIKQAGLAGVLAAGVAPAVHAQAAVRWRLASSFPKSLDTIFGSAEKLSEAVKAMSGGKFEISVHPAGELMPAFGVVDALQADTIDMAQTAAYYFTGKDPIFAFSCAVPFGLTTLQMNAWKDHGNGRKLLDAFFEKYNFKTASAG
;
A
#
# COMPACT_ATOMS: atom_id res chain seq x y z
N MET A 1 -20.41 -48.71 42.42
CA MET A 1 -20.09 -47.45 41.73
C MET A 1 -21.41 -46.82 41.33
N ASP A 2 -21.69 -45.65 41.87
CA ASP A 2 -22.98 -44.98 41.67
C ASP A 2 -22.99 -44.21 40.34
N ARG A 3 -23.99 -44.43 39.48
CA ARG A 3 -24.14 -43.81 38.15
C ARG A 3 -24.10 -42.30 38.18
N ARG A 4 -24.49 -41.70 39.32
CA ARG A 4 -24.48 -40.26 39.53
C ARG A 4 -23.06 -39.67 39.69
N SER A 5 -22.08 -40.44 40.19
CA SER A 5 -20.69 -39.98 40.35
C SER A 5 -19.95 -39.91 38.99
N ILE A 6 -20.28 -40.83 38.06
CA ILE A 6 -19.71 -40.85 36.73
C ILE A 6 -20.15 -39.64 35.89
N ILE A 7 -21.41 -39.25 36.00
CA ILE A 7 -21.95 -38.09 35.26
C ILE A 7 -21.37 -36.80 35.80
N LYS A 8 -21.13 -36.65 37.11
CA LYS A 8 -20.49 -35.47 37.70
C LYS A 8 -19.02 -35.34 37.28
N GLN A 9 -18.28 -36.44 37.21
CA GLN A 9 -16.88 -36.41 36.78
C GLN A 9 -16.73 -36.19 35.27
N ALA A 10 -17.63 -36.70 34.43
CA ALA A 10 -17.63 -36.40 32.99
C ALA A 10 -17.97 -34.94 32.69
N GLY A 11 -18.89 -34.33 33.47
CA GLY A 11 -19.22 -32.90 33.31
C GLY A 11 -18.07 -31.97 33.68
N LEU A 12 -17.29 -32.27 34.74
CA LEU A 12 -16.16 -31.47 35.16
C LEU A 12 -14.97 -31.54 34.17
N ALA A 13 -14.73 -32.73 33.58
CA ALA A 13 -13.70 -32.93 32.57
C ALA A 13 -14.04 -32.20 31.26
N GLY A 14 -15.31 -32.13 30.87
CA GLY A 14 -15.74 -31.39 29.68
C GLY A 14 -15.58 -29.86 29.80
N VAL A 15 -15.78 -29.30 30.99
CA VAL A 15 -15.62 -27.85 31.21
C VAL A 15 -14.12 -27.43 31.22
N LEU A 16 -13.24 -28.30 31.70
CA LEU A 16 -11.79 -28.02 31.69
C LEU A 16 -11.17 -28.16 30.29
N ALA A 17 -11.73 -28.98 29.42
CA ALA A 17 -11.26 -29.11 28.04
C ALA A 17 -11.70 -27.95 27.12
N ALA A 18 -12.79 -27.26 27.46
CA ALA A 18 -13.25 -26.10 26.69
C ALA A 18 -12.45 -24.80 26.96
N GLY A 19 -11.62 -24.78 28.03
CA GLY A 19 -10.89 -23.59 28.47
C GLY A 19 -9.51 -23.38 27.84
N VAL A 20 -9.01 -24.30 26.99
CA VAL A 20 -7.63 -24.25 26.43
C VAL A 20 -7.67 -24.32 24.90
N ALA A 21 -8.64 -23.69 24.28
CA ALA A 21 -8.47 -23.34 22.88
C ALA A 21 -7.39 -22.24 22.81
N PRO A 22 -6.24 -22.48 22.14
CA PRO A 22 -5.31 -21.40 21.92
C PRO A 22 -6.08 -20.28 21.19
N ALA A 23 -6.15 -19.10 21.82
CA ALA A 23 -6.64 -17.92 21.12
C ALA A 23 -5.67 -17.71 19.94
N VAL A 24 -6.03 -18.22 18.78
CA VAL A 24 -5.36 -17.85 17.52
C VAL A 24 -5.66 -16.37 17.37
N HIS A 25 -4.79 -15.52 17.88
CA HIS A 25 -4.76 -14.12 17.52
C HIS A 25 -4.50 -14.09 16.02
N ALA A 26 -5.56 -14.12 15.24
CA ALA A 26 -5.49 -13.77 13.83
C ALA A 26 -4.96 -12.33 13.81
N GLN A 27 -3.66 -12.20 13.54
CA GLN A 27 -3.02 -10.90 13.41
C GLN A 27 -3.80 -10.16 12.32
N ALA A 28 -4.36 -9.00 12.66
CA ALA A 28 -5.22 -8.26 11.76
C ALA A 28 -4.49 -8.07 10.42
N ALA A 29 -5.07 -8.59 9.34
CA ALA A 29 -4.49 -8.44 8.01
C ALA A 29 -4.62 -6.97 7.62
N VAL A 30 -3.50 -6.35 7.27
CA VAL A 30 -3.48 -5.01 6.70
C VAL A 30 -3.95 -5.10 5.26
N ARG A 31 -4.91 -4.28 4.87
CA ARG A 31 -5.43 -4.23 3.50
C ARG A 31 -5.41 -2.80 3.00
N TRP A 32 -4.65 -2.57 1.93
CA TRP A 32 -4.56 -1.28 1.25
C TRP A 32 -5.21 -1.34 -0.12
N ARG A 33 -5.77 -0.21 -0.53
CA ARG A 33 -6.27 0.03 -1.89
C ARG A 33 -5.28 0.94 -2.60
N LEU A 34 -4.72 0.44 -3.69
CA LEU A 34 -3.85 1.20 -4.58
C LEU A 34 -4.65 1.59 -5.82
N ALA A 35 -4.84 2.88 -6.04
CA ALA A 35 -5.39 3.39 -7.29
C ALA A 35 -4.27 3.85 -8.22
N SER A 36 -4.30 3.38 -9.46
CA SER A 36 -3.35 3.76 -10.50
C SER A 36 -3.95 4.82 -11.43
N SER A 37 -3.13 5.79 -11.82
CA SER A 37 -3.45 6.71 -12.92
C SER A 37 -3.31 6.05 -14.29
N PHE A 38 -2.82 4.81 -14.36
CA PHE A 38 -2.54 4.10 -15.60
C PHE A 38 -3.58 3.01 -15.86
N PRO A 39 -4.01 2.83 -17.11
CA PRO A 39 -4.92 1.74 -17.48
C PRO A 39 -4.16 0.41 -17.49
N LYS A 40 -4.90 -0.68 -17.35
CA LYS A 40 -4.35 -2.05 -17.36
C LYS A 40 -3.67 -2.42 -18.67
N SER A 41 -4.00 -1.75 -19.77
CA SER A 41 -3.35 -1.93 -21.09
C SER A 41 -1.89 -1.46 -21.14
N LEU A 42 -1.45 -0.63 -20.19
CA LEU A 42 -0.06 -0.23 -20.03
C LEU A 42 0.63 -1.21 -19.04
N ASP A 43 0.79 -2.44 -19.48
CA ASP A 43 1.25 -3.57 -18.65
C ASP A 43 2.60 -3.34 -17.97
N THR A 44 3.54 -2.66 -18.64
CA THR A 44 4.87 -2.35 -18.07
C THR A 44 4.79 -1.39 -16.89
N ILE A 45 3.93 -0.37 -16.96
CA ILE A 45 3.78 0.63 -15.89
C ILE A 45 2.79 0.12 -14.84
N PHE A 46 1.57 -0.27 -15.26
CA PHE A 46 0.55 -0.79 -14.34
C PHE A 46 1.00 -2.09 -13.67
N GLY A 47 1.65 -2.99 -14.42
CA GLY A 47 2.16 -4.25 -13.90
C GLY A 47 3.21 -4.10 -12.79
N SER A 48 3.91 -2.96 -12.70
CA SER A 48 4.80 -2.70 -11.58
C SER A 48 4.05 -2.63 -10.23
N ALA A 49 2.84 -2.08 -10.22
CA ALA A 49 1.98 -2.06 -9.03
C ALA A 49 1.45 -3.46 -8.68
N GLU A 50 1.11 -4.28 -9.69
CA GLU A 50 0.72 -5.68 -9.47
C GLU A 50 1.87 -6.49 -8.88
N LYS A 51 3.09 -6.33 -9.40
CA LYS A 51 4.30 -6.97 -8.86
C LYS A 51 4.61 -6.52 -7.43
N LEU A 52 4.44 -5.24 -7.12
CA LEU A 52 4.57 -4.74 -5.75
C LEU A 52 3.57 -5.44 -4.81
N SER A 53 2.31 -5.53 -5.22
CA SER A 53 1.26 -6.21 -4.45
C SER A 53 1.60 -7.67 -4.19
N GLU A 54 2.02 -8.42 -5.23
CA GLU A 54 2.45 -9.81 -5.11
C GLU A 54 3.63 -9.97 -4.14
N ALA A 55 4.65 -9.11 -4.25
CA ALA A 55 5.84 -9.13 -3.41
C ALA A 55 5.50 -8.83 -1.95
N VAL A 56 4.70 -7.81 -1.68
CA VAL A 56 4.27 -7.44 -0.31
C VAL A 56 3.47 -8.58 0.32
N LYS A 57 2.54 -9.19 -0.42
CA LYS A 57 1.76 -10.34 0.04
C LYS A 57 2.67 -11.53 0.37
N ALA A 58 3.62 -11.85 -0.50
CA ALA A 58 4.57 -12.94 -0.29
C ALA A 58 5.47 -12.68 0.93
N MET A 59 6.09 -11.49 1.04
CA MET A 59 6.97 -11.13 2.15
C MET A 59 6.26 -11.09 3.50
N SER A 60 4.97 -10.70 3.51
CA SER A 60 4.17 -10.62 4.75
C SER A 60 3.51 -11.96 5.13
N GLY A 61 3.68 -13.01 4.34
CA GLY A 61 2.95 -14.28 4.53
C GLY A 61 1.42 -14.09 4.44
N GLY A 62 0.96 -13.18 3.57
CA GLY A 62 -0.47 -12.86 3.38
C GLY A 62 -1.05 -11.93 4.44
N LYS A 63 -0.25 -11.40 5.37
CA LYS A 63 -0.72 -10.49 6.42
C LYS A 63 -0.91 -9.05 5.94
N PHE A 64 -0.30 -8.69 4.82
CA PHE A 64 -0.48 -7.41 4.15
C PHE A 64 -0.86 -7.65 2.70
N GLU A 65 -2.02 -7.17 2.30
CA GLU A 65 -2.56 -7.29 0.95
C GLU A 65 -2.80 -5.89 0.37
N ILE A 66 -2.38 -5.69 -0.88
CA ILE A 66 -2.65 -4.46 -1.63
C ILE A 66 -3.55 -4.82 -2.81
N SER A 67 -4.77 -4.29 -2.86
CA SER A 67 -5.63 -4.41 -4.03
C SER A 67 -5.28 -3.30 -5.02
N VAL A 68 -4.96 -3.68 -6.26
CA VAL A 68 -4.52 -2.76 -7.31
C VAL A 68 -5.68 -2.49 -8.27
N HIS A 69 -5.99 -1.22 -8.47
CA HIS A 69 -7.12 -0.74 -9.27
C HIS A 69 -6.61 0.14 -10.42
N PRO A 70 -6.90 -0.17 -11.68
CA PRO A 70 -6.49 0.63 -12.82
C PRO A 70 -7.26 1.97 -12.90
N ALA A 71 -6.74 2.86 -13.72
CA ALA A 71 -7.39 4.14 -14.00
C ALA A 71 -8.85 3.97 -14.42
N GLY A 72 -9.74 4.73 -13.81
CA GLY A 72 -11.18 4.73 -14.10
C GLY A 72 -12.00 3.71 -13.31
N GLU A 73 -11.39 2.80 -12.55
CA GLU A 73 -12.13 1.81 -11.75
C GLU A 73 -12.68 2.41 -10.46
N LEU A 74 -11.85 3.03 -9.65
CA LEU A 74 -12.29 3.68 -8.41
C LEU A 74 -12.56 5.17 -8.62
N MET A 75 -11.77 5.82 -9.46
CA MET A 75 -11.82 7.24 -9.76
C MET A 75 -11.16 7.57 -11.10
N PRO A 76 -11.36 8.77 -11.66
CA PRO A 76 -10.62 9.24 -12.84
C PRO A 76 -9.10 9.25 -12.55
N ALA A 77 -8.29 9.02 -13.60
CA ALA A 77 -6.83 8.90 -13.54
C ALA A 77 -6.14 10.05 -12.77
N PHE A 78 -6.63 11.27 -12.92
CA PHE A 78 -6.07 12.46 -12.25
C PHE A 78 -6.68 12.76 -10.88
N GLY A 79 -7.62 11.94 -10.41
CA GLY A 79 -8.23 12.08 -9.08
C GLY A 79 -7.46 11.40 -7.95
N VAL A 80 -6.42 10.61 -8.26
CA VAL A 80 -5.75 9.75 -7.27
C VAL A 80 -5.06 10.54 -6.15
N VAL A 81 -4.52 11.73 -6.44
CA VAL A 81 -3.88 12.58 -5.43
C VAL A 81 -4.91 13.16 -4.47
N ASP A 82 -6.06 13.63 -4.98
CA ASP A 82 -7.14 14.14 -4.13
C ASP A 82 -7.75 13.03 -3.27
N ALA A 83 -7.91 11.84 -3.84
CA ALA A 83 -8.40 10.67 -3.13
C ALA A 83 -7.46 10.23 -2.00
N LEU A 84 -6.14 10.29 -2.23
CA LEU A 84 -5.13 10.00 -1.23
C LEU A 84 -5.16 11.04 -0.10
N GLN A 85 -5.29 12.34 -0.42
CA GLN A 85 -5.42 13.41 0.58
C GLN A 85 -6.70 13.29 1.42
N ALA A 86 -7.77 12.75 0.83
CA ALA A 86 -9.05 12.52 1.50
C ALA A 86 -9.13 11.16 2.22
N ASP A 87 -8.03 10.41 2.32
CA ASP A 87 -7.95 9.06 2.93
C ASP A 87 -8.97 8.06 2.34
N THR A 88 -9.40 8.29 1.08
CA THR A 88 -10.32 7.37 0.41
C THR A 88 -9.62 6.20 -0.25
N ILE A 89 -8.31 6.30 -0.43
CA ILE A 89 -7.39 5.23 -0.83
C ILE A 89 -6.14 5.29 0.05
N ASP A 90 -5.43 4.18 0.16
CA ASP A 90 -4.24 4.07 1.01
C ASP A 90 -2.95 4.31 0.22
N MET A 91 -2.98 4.12 -1.09
CA MET A 91 -1.83 4.22 -1.97
C MET A 91 -2.23 4.67 -3.37
N ALA A 92 -1.36 5.41 -4.04
CA ALA A 92 -1.55 5.83 -5.43
C ALA A 92 -0.30 5.51 -6.26
N GLN A 93 -0.53 5.03 -7.48
CA GLN A 93 0.51 4.93 -8.51
C GLN A 93 0.22 5.97 -9.59
N THR A 94 1.11 6.95 -9.74
CA THR A 94 0.90 8.04 -10.69
C THR A 94 2.22 8.66 -11.13
N ALA A 95 2.18 9.49 -12.16
CA ALA A 95 3.28 10.37 -12.52
C ALA A 95 3.04 11.75 -11.91
N ALA A 96 3.97 12.21 -11.09
CA ALA A 96 3.79 13.45 -10.34
C ALA A 96 3.57 14.68 -11.23
N TYR A 97 4.17 14.73 -12.42
CA TYR A 97 3.98 15.85 -13.36
C TYR A 97 2.53 16.03 -13.84
N TYR A 98 1.65 15.05 -13.66
CA TYR A 98 0.22 15.22 -13.93
C TYR A 98 -0.43 16.28 -13.02
N PHE A 99 0.19 16.60 -11.91
CA PHE A 99 -0.34 17.52 -10.89
C PHE A 99 0.37 18.87 -10.85
N THR A 100 1.13 19.23 -11.90
CA THR A 100 1.78 20.54 -12.01
C THR A 100 0.81 21.72 -11.97
N GLY A 101 -0.48 21.47 -12.31
CA GLY A 101 -1.54 22.45 -12.11
C GLY A 101 -1.89 22.75 -10.66
N LYS A 102 -1.53 21.85 -9.71
CA LYS A 102 -1.65 22.09 -8.26
C LYS A 102 -0.43 22.84 -7.73
N ASP A 103 0.76 22.38 -8.09
CA ASP A 103 2.03 22.99 -7.73
C ASP A 103 3.10 22.59 -8.77
N PRO A 104 3.83 23.56 -9.36
CA PRO A 104 4.88 23.27 -10.34
C PRO A 104 5.99 22.34 -9.82
N ILE A 105 6.21 22.27 -8.50
CA ILE A 105 7.23 21.40 -7.89
C ILE A 105 6.97 19.92 -8.15
N PHE A 106 5.72 19.50 -8.41
CA PHE A 106 5.42 18.14 -8.82
C PHE A 106 6.23 17.66 -10.03
N ALA A 107 6.61 18.58 -10.95
CA ALA A 107 7.42 18.22 -12.10
C ALA A 107 8.83 17.71 -11.73
N PHE A 108 9.43 18.23 -10.65
CA PHE A 108 10.80 17.90 -10.27
C PHE A 108 11.02 16.48 -9.79
N SER A 109 9.97 15.78 -9.43
CA SER A 109 10.08 14.37 -9.00
C SER A 109 10.15 13.39 -10.17
N CYS A 110 9.83 13.82 -11.39
CA CYS A 110 9.65 12.95 -12.53
C CYS A 110 10.46 13.36 -13.75
N ALA A 111 10.02 14.40 -14.45
CA ALA A 111 10.60 14.79 -15.74
C ALA A 111 10.49 16.30 -15.95
N VAL A 112 11.63 16.94 -16.09
CA VAL A 112 11.72 18.33 -16.49
C VAL A 112 12.32 18.36 -17.92
N PRO A 113 11.66 18.95 -18.91
CA PRO A 113 12.21 19.05 -20.26
C PRO A 113 13.60 19.68 -20.24
N PHE A 114 14.56 19.08 -20.95
CA PHE A 114 15.98 19.46 -20.94
C PHE A 114 16.68 19.43 -19.57
N GLY A 115 16.06 18.81 -18.57
CA GLY A 115 16.61 18.62 -17.23
C GLY A 115 17.55 17.40 -17.15
N LEU A 116 17.55 16.76 -15.97
CA LEU A 116 18.38 15.59 -15.71
C LEU A 116 17.93 14.38 -16.53
N THR A 117 18.89 13.59 -17.00
CA THR A 117 18.61 12.25 -17.53
C THR A 117 18.12 11.33 -16.38
N THR A 118 17.53 10.18 -16.72
CA THR A 118 17.07 9.21 -15.72
C THR A 118 18.17 8.83 -14.73
N LEU A 119 19.39 8.56 -15.23
CA LEU A 119 20.52 8.21 -14.37
C LEU A 119 20.90 9.35 -13.43
N GLN A 120 20.95 10.59 -13.95
CA GLN A 120 21.26 11.78 -13.15
C GLN A 120 20.15 12.06 -12.12
N MET A 121 18.89 11.86 -12.50
CA MET A 121 17.75 12.02 -11.59
C MET A 121 17.82 11.02 -10.43
N ASN A 122 18.12 9.77 -10.71
CA ASN A 122 18.30 8.75 -9.68
C ASN A 122 19.51 9.07 -8.79
N ALA A 123 20.63 9.47 -9.37
CA ALA A 123 21.79 9.92 -8.59
C ALA A 123 21.47 11.12 -7.68
N TRP A 124 20.75 12.11 -8.20
CA TRP A 124 20.32 13.25 -7.40
C TRP A 124 19.37 12.85 -6.26
N LYS A 125 18.43 11.93 -6.50
CA LYS A 125 17.50 11.43 -5.48
C LYS A 125 18.22 10.59 -4.41
N ASP A 126 19.09 9.68 -4.83
CA ASP A 126 19.62 8.64 -3.93
C ASP A 126 20.93 9.05 -3.26
N HIS A 127 21.75 9.89 -3.91
CA HIS A 127 23.07 10.30 -3.43
C HIS A 127 23.22 11.83 -3.24
N GLY A 128 22.22 12.62 -3.71
CA GLY A 128 22.17 14.06 -3.54
C GLY A 128 21.10 14.49 -2.53
N ASN A 129 20.62 15.72 -2.71
CA ASN A 129 19.58 16.31 -1.84
C ASN A 129 18.15 16.01 -2.32
N GLY A 130 17.99 15.32 -3.45
CA GLY A 130 16.72 15.22 -4.16
C GLY A 130 15.62 14.60 -3.31
N ARG A 131 15.88 13.49 -2.68
CA ARG A 131 14.92 12.81 -1.80
C ARG A 131 14.48 13.71 -0.64
N LYS A 132 15.43 14.34 0.06
CA LYS A 132 15.14 15.21 1.17
C LYS A 132 14.26 16.40 0.77
N LEU A 133 14.53 17.01 -0.39
CA LEU A 133 13.76 18.15 -0.89
C LEU A 133 12.35 17.72 -1.33
N LEU A 134 12.24 16.59 -2.01
CA LEU A 134 10.96 16.04 -2.44
C LEU A 134 10.11 15.59 -1.25
N ASP A 135 10.70 14.91 -0.27
CA ASP A 135 10.00 14.49 0.94
C ASP A 135 9.43 15.70 1.70
N ALA A 136 10.23 16.77 1.88
CA ALA A 136 9.77 18.01 2.51
C ALA A 136 8.65 18.70 1.72
N PHE A 137 8.65 18.57 0.40
CA PHE A 137 7.56 19.04 -0.44
C PHE A 137 6.30 18.21 -0.26
N PHE A 138 6.41 16.87 -0.37
CA PHE A 138 5.26 15.98 -0.29
C PHE A 138 4.64 15.88 1.11
N GLU A 139 5.42 16.18 2.16
CA GLU A 139 4.88 16.32 3.53
C GLU A 139 3.79 17.39 3.64
N LYS A 140 3.85 18.46 2.83
CA LYS A 140 2.79 19.49 2.78
C LYS A 140 1.45 18.93 2.32
N TYR A 141 1.48 17.85 1.57
CA TYR A 141 0.31 17.13 1.05
C TYR A 141 -0.04 15.90 1.88
N ASN A 142 0.68 15.66 3.00
CA ASN A 142 0.55 14.47 3.83
C ASN A 142 0.87 13.15 3.09
N PHE A 143 1.84 13.18 2.16
CA PHE A 143 2.28 12.00 1.41
C PHE A 143 3.66 11.52 1.83
N LYS A 144 3.86 10.20 1.72
CA LYS A 144 5.17 9.58 1.58
C LYS A 144 5.30 9.04 0.18
N THR A 145 6.46 9.23 -0.46
CA THR A 145 6.68 8.84 -1.84
C THR A 145 7.81 7.84 -1.97
N ALA A 146 7.70 6.97 -2.98
CA ALA A 146 8.75 6.06 -3.41
C ALA A 146 8.79 6.06 -4.94
N SER A 147 9.98 5.91 -5.51
CA SER A 147 10.12 5.73 -6.97
C SER A 147 9.67 4.32 -7.34
N ALA A 148 8.88 4.20 -8.40
CA ALA A 148 8.34 2.94 -8.90
C ALA A 148 8.85 2.58 -10.31
N GLY A 149 9.99 3.15 -10.73
CA GLY A 149 10.63 2.97 -12.02
C GLY A 149 11.12 4.26 -12.59
#